data_fcc915d3e32ef88ce18bf575c7ba0c39
#
_entry.id   fcc915d3e32ef88ce18bf575c7ba0c39
#
_cell.length_a   1.000
_cell.length_b   1.000
_cell.length_c   1.000
_cell.angle_alpha   90.00
_cell.angle_beta   90.00
_cell.angle_gamma   90.00
#
_symmetry.space_group_name_H-M   'P 1'
#
loop_
_entity.id
_entity.type
_entity.pdbx_description
1 polymer ?
#
loop_
_entity_poly.entity_id
_entity_poly.type
_entity_poly.pdbx_seq_one_letter_code
_entity_poly.pdbx_strand_id
1 'polypeptide(L)'
;MRLRIAFSKHGKVRFTSHRDVARIWERALRRSELPVAYSEGFNPRPKLSFGLALSTGHESNGEYIDVDLDPSRVADLDIDSLAGLLTTHLPVGLTATGVVVVDRRMPSLQQAVTSCTWQIDVRDVDPVIVEASIDRLLGCDEVTVTRERKGKEVTDDLRPAVLSLAVVSPLEDGVRLIAELGTQPRSARVSEVLSALDPPLVEHRVLRLHQWIQTDDGRRADPMAVSTASSAPLGVSV
;
A
#
# COMPACT_ATOMS: atom_id res chain seq x y z
N MET A 1 -12.07 -2.12 19.51
CA MET A 1 -11.83 -3.00 18.36
C MET A 1 -11.16 -2.19 17.26
N ARG A 2 -10.26 -2.75 16.47
CA ARG A 2 -9.70 -2.13 15.25
C ARG A 2 -10.01 -3.01 14.05
N LEU A 3 -10.54 -2.41 13.01
CA LEU A 3 -10.71 -3.04 11.72
C LEU A 3 -9.57 -2.64 10.79
N ARG A 4 -9.05 -3.59 10.03
CA ARG A 4 -8.23 -3.34 8.85
C ARG A 4 -9.07 -3.60 7.62
N ILE A 5 -9.14 -2.61 6.76
CA ILE A 5 -9.91 -2.65 5.52
C ILE A 5 -8.91 -2.61 4.38
N ALA A 6 -8.93 -3.63 3.53
CA ALA A 6 -8.25 -3.63 2.25
C ALA A 6 -9.13 -2.97 1.19
N PHE A 7 -8.52 -2.21 0.28
CA PHE A 7 -9.24 -1.60 -0.84
C PHE A 7 -8.37 -1.44 -2.08
N SER A 8 -9.01 -1.34 -3.23
CA SER A 8 -8.38 -1.05 -4.51
C SER A 8 -8.64 0.39 -4.95
N LYS A 9 -7.75 0.93 -5.80
CA LYS A 9 -7.83 2.27 -6.39
C LYS A 9 -7.50 2.21 -7.87
N HIS A 10 -8.49 2.40 -8.74
CA HIS A 10 -8.36 2.26 -10.19
C HIS A 10 -9.05 3.37 -10.99
N GLY A 11 -8.66 3.50 -12.25
CA GLY A 11 -9.28 4.42 -13.20
C GLY A 11 -9.05 5.89 -12.85
N LYS A 12 -10.06 6.74 -13.00
CA LYS A 12 -9.89 8.18 -12.83
C LYS A 12 -9.52 8.61 -11.41
N VAL A 13 -9.91 7.83 -10.39
CA VAL A 13 -9.57 8.14 -9.00
C VAL A 13 -8.07 8.00 -8.70
N ARG A 14 -7.27 7.38 -9.59
CA ARG A 14 -5.80 7.35 -9.46
C ARG A 14 -5.19 8.76 -9.37
N PHE A 15 -5.85 9.76 -9.94
CA PHE A 15 -5.40 11.15 -9.91
C PHE A 15 -5.80 11.91 -8.63
N THR A 16 -6.53 11.28 -7.70
CA THR A 16 -6.83 11.89 -6.41
C THR A 16 -5.63 11.80 -5.47
N SER A 17 -5.40 12.89 -4.72
CA SER A 17 -4.34 12.93 -3.71
C SER A 17 -4.66 11.98 -2.54
N HIS A 18 -3.63 11.57 -1.79
CA HIS A 18 -3.81 10.79 -0.57
C HIS A 18 -4.76 11.47 0.44
N ARG A 19 -4.70 12.79 0.56
CA ARG A 19 -5.58 13.58 1.42
C ARG A 19 -7.05 13.52 0.98
N ASP A 20 -7.29 13.51 -0.32
CA ASP A 20 -8.66 13.42 -0.84
C ASP A 20 -9.22 12.01 -0.72
N VAL A 21 -8.38 10.97 -0.90
CA VAL A 21 -8.74 9.58 -0.59
C VAL A 21 -9.14 9.46 0.90
N ALA A 22 -8.37 10.06 1.82
CA ALA A 22 -8.73 10.06 3.24
C ALA A 22 -10.11 10.71 3.48
N ARG A 23 -10.40 11.85 2.86
CA ARG A 23 -11.71 12.53 2.97
C ARG A 23 -12.86 11.69 2.36
N ILE A 24 -12.60 10.93 1.29
CA ILE A 24 -13.57 10.01 0.71
C ILE A 24 -13.91 8.91 1.73
N TRP A 25 -12.89 8.30 2.33
CA TRP A 25 -13.06 7.26 3.35
C TRP A 25 -13.77 7.78 4.60
N GLU A 26 -13.42 8.95 5.11
CA GLU A 26 -14.13 9.59 6.24
C GLU A 26 -15.64 9.74 5.96
N ARG A 27 -16.00 10.14 4.73
CA ARG A 27 -17.40 10.26 4.32
C ARG A 27 -18.10 8.91 4.16
N ALA A 28 -17.42 7.92 3.57
CA ALA A 28 -17.96 6.58 3.39
C ALA A 28 -18.24 5.90 4.74
N LEU A 29 -17.28 5.95 5.67
CA LEU A 29 -17.43 5.42 7.03
C LEU A 29 -18.57 6.08 7.81
N ARG A 30 -18.77 7.39 7.64
CA ARG A 30 -19.91 8.09 8.27
C ARG A 30 -21.24 7.66 7.68
N ARG A 31 -21.32 7.46 6.36
CA ARG A 31 -22.56 7.03 5.69
C ARG A 31 -22.92 5.56 5.95
N SER A 32 -21.92 4.74 6.21
CA SER A 32 -22.13 3.33 6.57
C SER A 32 -22.58 3.13 8.03
N GLU A 33 -22.70 4.23 8.80
CA GLU A 33 -23.11 4.24 10.21
C GLU A 33 -22.25 3.37 11.13
N LEU A 34 -21.01 3.05 10.67
CA LEU A 34 -20.06 2.32 11.50
C LEU A 34 -19.73 3.13 12.76
N PRO A 35 -19.65 2.50 13.93
CA PRO A 35 -19.35 3.16 15.19
C PRO A 35 -17.85 3.50 15.30
N VAL A 36 -17.36 4.37 14.41
CA VAL A 36 -15.96 4.80 14.38
C VAL A 36 -15.62 5.56 15.65
N ALA A 37 -14.49 5.27 16.27
CA ALA A 37 -13.96 6.03 17.39
C ALA A 37 -13.39 7.38 16.92
N TYR A 38 -13.59 8.41 17.72
CA TYR A 38 -13.09 9.76 17.45
C TYR A 38 -11.99 10.16 18.44
N SER A 39 -11.14 11.09 18.02
CA SER A 39 -10.19 11.73 18.91
C SER A 39 -10.90 12.64 19.91
N GLU A 40 -10.30 12.83 21.08
CA GLU A 40 -10.73 13.83 22.05
C GLU A 40 -10.34 15.24 21.58
N GLY A 41 -11.09 16.26 22.05
CA GLY A 41 -10.80 17.68 21.81
C GLY A 41 -11.91 18.42 21.08
N PHE A 42 -11.67 19.70 20.77
CA PHE A 42 -12.67 20.62 20.18
C PHE A 42 -13.08 20.27 18.73
N ASN A 43 -12.23 19.59 17.98
CA ASN A 43 -12.52 19.11 16.63
C ASN A 43 -12.27 17.60 16.55
N PRO A 44 -13.21 16.76 17.00
CA PRO A 44 -13.06 15.32 16.96
C PRO A 44 -12.85 14.82 15.53
N ARG A 45 -11.81 14.03 15.31
CA ARG A 45 -11.52 13.38 14.03
C ARG A 45 -11.66 11.87 14.17
N PRO A 46 -12.17 11.18 13.15
CA PRO A 46 -12.21 9.73 13.18
C PRO A 46 -10.78 9.16 13.32
N LYS A 47 -10.63 8.16 14.17
CA LYS A 47 -9.33 7.47 14.37
C LYS A 47 -9.05 6.52 13.22
N LEU A 48 -8.44 7.05 12.17
CA LEU A 48 -8.06 6.35 10.94
C LEU A 48 -6.55 6.39 10.78
N SER A 49 -5.97 5.27 10.32
CA SER A 49 -4.56 5.18 9.96
C SER A 49 -4.44 4.50 8.60
N PHE A 50 -3.96 5.22 7.61
CA PHE A 50 -3.70 4.66 6.28
C PHE A 50 -2.35 3.95 6.25
N GLY A 51 -2.24 2.96 5.38
CA GLY A 51 -0.98 2.33 5.00
C GLY A 51 -0.05 3.29 4.27
N LEU A 52 0.83 2.75 3.44
CA LEU A 52 1.79 3.55 2.68
C LEU A 52 1.07 4.42 1.64
N ALA A 53 1.42 5.70 1.61
CA ALA A 53 0.89 6.61 0.60
C ALA A 53 1.15 6.10 -0.83
N LEU A 54 0.15 6.28 -1.71
CA LEU A 54 0.25 5.98 -3.13
C LEU A 54 0.45 7.29 -3.89
N SER A 55 1.41 7.34 -4.80
CA SER A 55 1.64 8.51 -5.65
C SER A 55 0.39 8.82 -6.51
N THR A 56 0.16 10.09 -6.75
CA THR A 56 -0.90 10.54 -7.66
C THR A 56 -0.61 10.01 -9.07
N GLY A 57 -1.61 9.50 -9.75
CA GLY A 57 -1.47 8.83 -11.05
C GLY A 57 -1.29 7.32 -10.97
N HIS A 58 -0.92 6.78 -9.81
CA HIS A 58 -0.78 5.34 -9.62
C HIS A 58 -2.10 4.67 -9.24
N GLU A 59 -2.26 3.43 -9.69
CA GLU A 59 -3.33 2.51 -9.32
C GLU A 59 -2.85 1.51 -8.26
N SER A 60 -3.77 0.86 -7.57
CA SER A 60 -3.43 -0.14 -6.55
C SER A 60 -4.52 -1.20 -6.38
N ASN A 61 -4.10 -2.45 -6.22
CA ASN A 61 -4.91 -3.58 -5.76
C ASN A 61 -4.83 -3.75 -4.23
N GLY A 62 -3.83 -3.16 -3.57
CA GLY A 62 -3.50 -3.41 -2.18
C GLY A 62 -3.28 -2.13 -1.39
N GLU A 63 -4.33 -1.36 -1.17
CA GLU A 63 -4.37 -0.26 -0.21
C GLU A 63 -5.01 -0.73 1.09
N TYR A 64 -4.59 -0.13 2.21
CA TYR A 64 -5.10 -0.50 3.53
C TYR A 64 -5.40 0.72 4.38
N ILE A 65 -6.43 0.59 5.20
CA ILE A 65 -6.81 1.56 6.22
C ILE A 65 -7.17 0.83 7.51
N ASP A 66 -6.57 1.22 8.62
CA ASP A 66 -6.96 0.79 9.96
C ASP A 66 -7.97 1.79 10.54
N VAL A 67 -9.09 1.29 11.05
CA VAL A 67 -10.20 2.06 11.62
C VAL A 67 -10.43 1.61 13.04
N ASP A 68 -10.27 2.50 14.01
CA ASP A 68 -10.65 2.21 15.38
C ASP A 68 -12.16 2.38 15.58
N LEU A 69 -12.80 1.38 16.15
CA LEU A 69 -14.23 1.41 16.51
C LEU A 69 -14.42 1.67 18.00
N ASP A 70 -15.54 2.28 18.34
CA ASP A 70 -16.03 2.45 19.71
C ASP A 70 -16.44 1.08 20.27
N PRO A 71 -15.75 0.55 21.29
CA PRO A 71 -16.02 -0.79 21.81
C PRO A 71 -17.42 -0.95 22.41
N SER A 72 -18.05 0.14 22.83
CA SER A 72 -19.39 0.11 23.42
C SER A 72 -20.52 -0.09 22.39
N ARG A 73 -20.22 -0.01 21.07
CA ARG A 73 -21.21 0.00 19.99
C ARG A 73 -20.97 -1.07 18.92
N VAL A 74 -20.12 -2.07 19.17
CA VAL A 74 -19.70 -3.08 18.16
C VAL A 74 -20.29 -4.48 18.39
N ALA A 75 -21.29 -4.65 19.29
CA ALA A 75 -21.73 -5.98 19.73
C ALA A 75 -22.29 -6.86 18.59
N ASP A 76 -22.89 -6.28 17.55
CA ASP A 76 -23.60 -7.02 16.50
C ASP A 76 -23.05 -6.69 15.09
N LEU A 77 -21.75 -6.39 14.97
CA LEU A 77 -21.16 -6.01 13.70
C LEU A 77 -20.84 -7.25 12.84
N ASP A 78 -21.54 -7.40 11.72
CA ASP A 78 -21.26 -8.42 10.71
C ASP A 78 -20.05 -8.00 9.85
N ILE A 79 -18.86 -8.53 10.17
CA ILE A 79 -17.59 -8.20 9.51
C ILE A 79 -17.60 -8.62 8.04
N ASP A 80 -18.23 -9.75 7.72
CA ASP A 80 -18.20 -10.33 6.37
C ASP A 80 -18.96 -9.46 5.35
N SER A 81 -20.00 -8.78 5.78
CA SER A 81 -20.78 -7.88 4.91
C SER A 81 -20.17 -6.48 4.74
N LEU A 82 -19.22 -6.09 5.60
CA LEU A 82 -18.73 -4.72 5.64
C LEU A 82 -18.04 -4.25 4.36
N ALA A 83 -17.29 -5.12 3.69
CA ALA A 83 -16.61 -4.74 2.45
C ALA A 83 -17.61 -4.32 1.36
N GLY A 84 -18.72 -5.09 1.23
CA GLY A 84 -19.82 -4.77 0.33
C GLY A 84 -20.50 -3.45 0.70
N LEU A 85 -20.88 -3.31 1.98
CA LEU A 85 -21.52 -2.09 2.49
C LEU A 85 -20.67 -0.84 2.25
N LEU A 86 -19.39 -0.88 2.59
CA LEU A 86 -18.48 0.24 2.41
C LEU A 86 -18.34 0.63 0.94
N THR A 87 -18.28 -0.36 0.04
CA THR A 87 -18.16 -0.14 -1.41
C THR A 87 -19.34 0.66 -1.95
N THR A 88 -20.57 0.46 -1.43
CA THR A 88 -21.74 1.25 -1.89
C THR A 88 -21.63 2.74 -1.59
N HIS A 89 -20.78 3.13 -0.63
CA HIS A 89 -20.53 4.52 -0.23
C HIS A 89 -19.26 5.13 -0.83
N LEU A 90 -18.50 4.35 -1.59
CA LEU A 90 -17.28 4.79 -2.27
C LEU A 90 -17.58 5.23 -3.71
N PRO A 91 -16.83 6.18 -4.28
CA PRO A 91 -16.95 6.52 -5.69
C PRO A 91 -16.42 5.39 -6.57
N VAL A 92 -16.89 5.37 -7.83
CA VAL A 92 -16.38 4.46 -8.86
C VAL A 92 -14.86 4.53 -8.94
N GLY A 93 -14.20 3.36 -8.88
CA GLY A 93 -12.74 3.21 -8.89
C GLY A 93 -12.12 3.04 -7.51
N LEU A 94 -12.88 3.19 -6.42
CA LEU A 94 -12.50 2.71 -5.09
C LEU A 94 -13.42 1.56 -4.70
N THR A 95 -12.85 0.45 -4.26
CA THR A 95 -13.61 -0.75 -3.85
C THR A 95 -12.99 -1.32 -2.57
N ALA A 96 -13.78 -1.47 -1.52
CA ALA A 96 -13.34 -2.24 -0.36
C ALA A 96 -13.32 -3.73 -0.73
N THR A 97 -12.17 -4.39 -0.56
CA THR A 97 -11.93 -5.77 -1.01
C THR A 97 -11.91 -6.79 0.12
N GLY A 98 -11.83 -6.31 1.36
CA GLY A 98 -11.87 -7.18 2.54
C GLY A 98 -11.81 -6.39 3.84
N VAL A 99 -12.28 -7.00 4.92
CA VAL A 99 -12.23 -6.44 6.28
C VAL A 99 -11.83 -7.54 7.25
N VAL A 100 -10.90 -7.23 8.14
CA VAL A 100 -10.50 -8.13 9.24
C VAL A 100 -10.36 -7.36 10.54
N VAL A 101 -10.52 -8.08 11.65
CA VAL A 101 -10.23 -7.54 12.99
C VAL A 101 -8.74 -7.72 13.29
N VAL A 102 -8.09 -6.64 13.72
CA VAL A 102 -6.67 -6.66 14.10
C VAL A 102 -6.47 -6.19 15.54
N ASP A 103 -5.40 -6.65 16.17
CA ASP A 103 -5.04 -6.17 17.51
C ASP A 103 -4.59 -4.71 17.44
N ARG A 104 -5.13 -3.87 18.32
CA ARG A 104 -4.77 -2.45 18.43
C ARG A 104 -3.32 -2.21 18.84
N ARG A 105 -2.66 -3.23 19.42
CA ARG A 105 -1.25 -3.16 19.82
C ARG A 105 -0.30 -3.41 18.67
N MET A 106 -0.79 -3.89 17.51
CA MET A 106 0.06 -4.08 16.34
C MET A 106 0.66 -2.76 15.88
N PRO A 107 1.89 -2.78 15.33
CA PRO A 107 2.49 -1.62 14.69
C PRO A 107 1.57 -1.03 13.62
N SER A 108 1.71 0.26 13.37
CA SER A 108 0.99 0.89 12.25
C SER A 108 1.42 0.24 10.93
N LEU A 109 0.51 0.22 9.95
CA LEU A 109 0.82 -0.29 8.60
C LEU A 109 2.08 0.35 8.00
N GLN A 110 2.30 1.64 8.25
CA GLN A 110 3.49 2.36 7.77
C GLN A 110 4.81 1.84 8.38
N GLN A 111 4.75 1.26 9.59
CA GLN A 111 5.89 0.65 10.26
C GLN A 111 6.04 -0.84 9.91
N ALA A 112 4.92 -1.52 9.72
CA ALA A 112 4.89 -2.97 9.50
C ALA A 112 5.22 -3.38 8.07
N VAL A 113 4.86 -2.54 7.07
CA VAL A 113 5.13 -2.86 5.66
C VAL A 113 6.61 -2.72 5.37
N THR A 114 7.23 -3.78 4.85
CA THR A 114 8.65 -3.88 4.55
C THR A 114 8.98 -3.81 3.06
N SER A 115 8.03 -4.19 2.19
CA SER A 115 8.18 -4.06 0.73
C SER A 115 6.82 -3.92 0.03
N CYS A 116 6.87 -3.48 -1.22
CA CYS A 116 5.71 -3.44 -2.12
C CYS A 116 6.07 -4.08 -3.47
N THR A 117 5.12 -4.83 -4.04
CA THR A 117 5.22 -5.35 -5.39
C THR A 117 4.48 -4.41 -6.35
N TRP A 118 5.15 -4.06 -7.44
CA TRP A 118 4.69 -3.11 -8.44
C TRP A 118 4.68 -3.72 -9.83
N GLN A 119 3.63 -3.45 -10.60
CA GLN A 119 3.60 -3.61 -12.04
C GLN A 119 3.78 -2.23 -12.67
N ILE A 120 4.69 -2.13 -13.63
CA ILE A 120 5.08 -0.87 -14.26
C ILE A 120 5.08 -1.06 -15.77
N ASP A 121 4.29 -0.30 -16.48
CA ASP A 121 4.31 -0.28 -17.95
C ASP A 121 5.15 0.92 -18.39
N VAL A 122 6.12 0.66 -19.28
CA VAL A 122 7.02 1.64 -19.91
C VAL A 122 6.83 1.55 -21.41
N ARG A 123 6.79 2.68 -22.11
CA ARG A 123 6.56 2.77 -23.56
C ARG A 123 7.78 3.33 -24.29
N ASP A 124 7.75 3.19 -25.61
CA ASP A 124 8.76 3.71 -26.54
C ASP A 124 10.18 3.20 -26.20
N VAL A 125 10.28 1.92 -25.81
CA VAL A 125 11.54 1.30 -25.37
C VAL A 125 11.74 -0.07 -26.02
N ASP A 126 13.00 -0.40 -26.29
CA ASP A 126 13.38 -1.75 -26.73
C ASP A 126 13.54 -2.69 -25.54
N PRO A 127 12.83 -3.85 -25.51
CA PRO A 127 12.91 -4.81 -24.43
C PRO A 127 14.36 -5.26 -24.11
N VAL A 128 15.18 -5.48 -25.11
CA VAL A 128 16.58 -5.95 -24.92
C VAL A 128 17.43 -4.88 -24.22
N ILE A 129 17.21 -3.61 -24.56
CA ILE A 129 17.91 -2.49 -23.91
C ILE A 129 17.47 -2.38 -22.45
N VAL A 130 16.16 -2.54 -22.20
CA VAL A 130 15.62 -2.48 -20.82
C VAL A 130 16.16 -3.62 -19.97
N GLU A 131 16.16 -4.86 -20.47
CA GLU A 131 16.71 -6.00 -19.76
C GLU A 131 18.20 -5.80 -19.42
N ALA A 132 19.01 -5.37 -20.38
CA ALA A 132 20.43 -5.09 -20.16
C ALA A 132 20.66 -3.95 -19.13
N SER A 133 19.76 -2.94 -19.12
CA SER A 133 19.82 -1.84 -18.15
C SER A 133 19.47 -2.32 -16.73
N ILE A 134 18.46 -3.18 -16.61
CA ILE A 134 18.08 -3.81 -15.34
C ILE A 134 19.22 -4.67 -14.81
N ASP A 135 19.82 -5.50 -15.63
CA ASP A 135 20.94 -6.37 -15.23
C ASP A 135 22.14 -5.54 -14.72
N ARG A 136 22.46 -4.42 -15.39
CA ARG A 136 23.48 -3.49 -14.92
C ARG A 136 23.14 -2.91 -13.55
N LEU A 137 21.92 -2.39 -13.36
CA LEU A 137 21.51 -1.82 -12.09
C LEU A 137 21.54 -2.86 -10.97
N LEU A 138 21.06 -4.07 -11.23
CA LEU A 138 21.05 -5.15 -10.23
C LEU A 138 22.45 -5.68 -9.93
N GLY A 139 23.40 -5.56 -10.87
CA GLY A 139 24.80 -5.94 -10.71
C GLY A 139 25.65 -4.91 -9.98
N CYS A 140 25.14 -3.70 -9.73
CA CYS A 140 25.86 -2.68 -8.95
C CYS A 140 25.81 -2.99 -7.45
N ASP A 141 26.91 -2.73 -6.74
CA ASP A 141 26.94 -2.78 -5.27
C ASP A 141 26.21 -1.58 -4.65
N GLU A 142 26.25 -0.43 -5.32
CA GLU A 142 25.64 0.83 -4.90
C GLU A 142 25.00 1.56 -6.10
N VAL A 143 23.82 2.15 -5.88
CA VAL A 143 23.13 3.02 -6.84
C VAL A 143 22.79 4.34 -6.16
N THR A 144 23.65 5.33 -6.33
CA THR A 144 23.51 6.64 -5.70
C THR A 144 22.41 7.46 -6.37
N VAL A 145 21.44 7.92 -5.60
CA VAL A 145 20.40 8.84 -6.05
C VAL A 145 20.33 10.08 -5.18
N THR A 146 20.22 11.24 -5.81
CA THR A 146 20.06 12.52 -5.11
C THR A 146 18.64 13.02 -5.26
N ARG A 147 18.05 13.45 -4.16
CA ARG A 147 16.68 13.99 -4.12
C ARG A 147 16.59 15.18 -3.19
N GLU A 148 15.64 16.04 -3.45
CA GLU A 148 15.32 17.14 -2.54
C GLU A 148 14.37 16.65 -1.41
N ARG A 149 14.72 16.94 -0.16
CA ARG A 149 13.90 16.72 1.02
C ARG A 149 13.89 17.95 1.92
N LYS A 150 12.73 18.58 2.07
CA LYS A 150 12.56 19.78 2.90
C LYS A 150 13.55 20.91 2.53
N GLY A 151 13.75 21.14 1.22
CA GLY A 151 14.67 22.17 0.71
C GLY A 151 16.16 21.83 0.85
N LYS A 152 16.50 20.57 1.11
CA LYS A 152 17.89 20.07 1.17
C LYS A 152 18.06 18.90 0.23
N GLU A 153 19.19 18.88 -0.45
CA GLU A 153 19.63 17.70 -1.20
C GLU A 153 20.04 16.60 -0.22
N VAL A 154 19.51 15.40 -0.47
CA VAL A 154 19.86 14.18 0.28
C VAL A 154 20.25 13.13 -0.73
N THR A 155 21.42 12.56 -0.55
CA THR A 155 21.95 11.48 -1.37
C THR A 155 21.85 10.18 -0.59
N ASP A 156 21.20 9.18 -1.20
CA ASP A 156 20.97 7.86 -0.62
C ASP A 156 21.41 6.77 -1.60
N ASP A 157 21.78 5.60 -1.10
CA ASP A 157 21.92 4.40 -1.91
C ASP A 157 20.53 3.76 -2.13
N LEU A 158 20.15 3.63 -3.40
CA LEU A 158 18.88 3.02 -3.81
C LEU A 158 18.96 1.49 -3.91
N ARG A 159 20.19 0.95 -4.16
CA ARG A 159 20.38 -0.46 -4.50
C ARG A 159 19.78 -1.44 -3.48
N PRO A 160 19.95 -1.28 -2.16
CA PRO A 160 19.36 -2.17 -1.17
C PRO A 160 17.83 -2.19 -1.15
N ALA A 161 17.21 -1.12 -1.66
CA ALA A 161 15.75 -1.02 -1.72
C ALA A 161 15.15 -1.61 -3.01
N VAL A 162 15.96 -1.99 -4.01
CA VAL A 162 15.52 -2.73 -5.20
C VAL A 162 15.72 -4.22 -4.94
N LEU A 163 14.67 -4.87 -4.39
CA LEU A 163 14.71 -6.29 -4.02
C LEU A 163 14.62 -7.21 -5.25
N SER A 164 13.80 -6.82 -6.22
CA SER A 164 13.77 -7.44 -7.55
C SER A 164 13.24 -6.45 -8.59
N LEU A 165 13.67 -6.62 -9.84
CA LEU A 165 13.19 -5.89 -11.00
C LEU A 165 13.38 -6.77 -12.23
N ALA A 166 12.33 -6.97 -13.03
CA ALA A 166 12.40 -7.81 -14.24
C ALA A 166 11.39 -7.37 -15.29
N VAL A 167 11.72 -7.57 -16.55
CA VAL A 167 10.77 -7.56 -17.68
C VAL A 167 9.95 -8.84 -17.61
N VAL A 168 8.61 -8.74 -17.64
CA VAL A 168 7.72 -9.91 -17.55
C VAL A 168 6.92 -10.13 -18.81
N SER A 169 6.69 -9.09 -19.59
CA SER A 169 6.04 -9.24 -20.91
C SER A 169 6.34 -8.05 -21.81
N PRO A 170 6.43 -8.26 -23.14
CA PRO A 170 6.39 -7.16 -24.10
C PRO A 170 4.99 -6.51 -24.10
N LEU A 171 4.93 -5.25 -24.46
CA LEU A 171 3.74 -4.50 -24.85
C LEU A 171 3.83 -4.16 -26.34
N GLU A 172 2.77 -3.63 -26.94
CA GLU A 172 2.75 -3.23 -28.35
C GLU A 172 3.86 -2.23 -28.68
N ASP A 173 4.12 -1.30 -27.76
CA ASP A 173 5.09 -0.22 -27.88
C ASP A 173 6.01 -0.08 -26.67
N GLY A 174 6.38 -1.20 -26.03
CA GLY A 174 7.24 -1.14 -24.85
C GLY A 174 7.29 -2.43 -24.04
N VAL A 175 7.41 -2.31 -22.74
CA VAL A 175 7.55 -3.46 -21.82
C VAL A 175 6.74 -3.27 -20.53
N ARG A 176 6.35 -4.40 -19.95
CA ARG A 176 5.85 -4.49 -18.59
C ARG A 176 6.93 -5.03 -17.67
N LEU A 177 7.16 -4.29 -16.59
CA LEU A 177 8.07 -4.67 -15.52
C LEU A 177 7.30 -5.11 -14.30
N ILE A 178 7.89 -6.02 -13.54
CA ILE A 178 7.54 -6.29 -12.14
C ILE A 178 8.72 -5.92 -11.28
N ALA A 179 8.45 -5.16 -10.22
CA ALA A 179 9.44 -4.76 -9.23
C ALA A 179 8.96 -5.10 -7.83
N GLU A 180 9.87 -5.54 -6.97
CA GLU A 180 9.67 -5.52 -5.53
C GLU A 180 10.60 -4.48 -4.92
N LEU A 181 10.00 -3.48 -4.28
CA LEU A 181 10.73 -2.34 -3.73
C LEU A 181 10.57 -2.30 -2.21
N GLY A 182 11.70 -2.18 -1.52
CA GLY A 182 11.77 -2.01 -0.08
C GLY A 182 11.19 -0.67 0.38
N THR A 183 10.67 -0.65 1.57
CA THR A 183 10.06 0.53 2.19
C THR A 183 10.87 1.07 3.37
N GLN A 184 11.88 0.34 3.81
CA GLN A 184 12.73 0.67 4.94
C GLN A 184 14.21 0.53 4.57
N PRO A 185 15.10 1.38 5.12
CA PRO A 185 14.85 2.50 6.05
C PRO A 185 14.09 3.67 5.41
N ARG A 186 13.94 3.68 4.09
CA ARG A 186 13.08 4.59 3.32
C ARG A 186 12.37 3.85 2.18
N SER A 187 11.18 4.31 1.82
CA SER A 187 10.49 3.79 0.62
C SER A 187 11.22 4.22 -0.65
N ALA A 188 11.62 3.25 -1.47
CA ALA A 188 12.01 3.49 -2.84
C ALA A 188 10.75 3.85 -3.67
N ARG A 189 10.88 4.83 -4.57
CA ARG A 189 9.81 5.19 -5.49
C ARG A 189 10.06 4.55 -6.84
N VAL A 190 9.00 4.15 -7.52
CA VAL A 190 9.09 3.62 -8.90
C VAL A 190 9.85 4.58 -9.81
N SER A 191 9.53 5.87 -9.77
CA SER A 191 10.21 6.89 -10.59
C SER A 191 11.70 7.03 -10.29
N GLU A 192 12.14 6.86 -9.03
CA GLU A 192 13.55 6.89 -8.66
C GLU A 192 14.30 5.68 -9.28
N VAL A 193 13.68 4.49 -9.22
CA VAL A 193 14.27 3.27 -9.81
C VAL A 193 14.37 3.39 -11.33
N LEU A 194 13.30 3.84 -11.99
CA LEU A 194 13.30 4.00 -13.44
C LEU A 194 14.31 5.06 -13.91
N SER A 195 14.46 6.16 -13.16
CA SER A 195 15.44 7.21 -13.46
C SER A 195 16.88 6.77 -13.23
N ALA A 196 17.12 5.75 -12.42
CA ALA A 196 18.45 5.18 -12.16
C ALA A 196 18.89 4.15 -13.21
N LEU A 197 18.01 3.73 -14.11
CA LEU A 197 18.36 2.89 -15.26
C LEU A 197 19.15 3.70 -16.32
N ASP A 198 19.91 3.01 -17.15
CA ASP A 198 20.66 3.60 -18.26
C ASP A 198 20.35 2.86 -19.57
N PRO A 199 19.60 3.48 -20.49
CA PRO A 199 19.02 4.83 -20.42
C PRO A 199 17.92 4.95 -19.34
N PRO A 200 17.68 6.15 -18.79
CA PRO A 200 16.60 6.36 -17.81
C PRO A 200 15.24 6.17 -18.47
N LEU A 201 14.32 5.56 -17.73
CA LEU A 201 12.96 5.26 -18.18
C LEU A 201 11.93 6.15 -17.48
N VAL A 202 10.78 6.30 -18.14
CA VAL A 202 9.61 7.03 -17.61
C VAL A 202 8.43 6.09 -17.51
N GLU A 203 7.77 6.11 -16.35
CA GLU A 203 6.56 5.33 -16.13
C GLU A 203 5.39 5.81 -17.01
N HIS A 204 4.73 4.89 -17.70
CA HIS A 204 3.47 5.15 -18.41
C HIS A 204 2.26 4.82 -17.54
N ARG A 205 2.27 3.66 -16.91
CA ARG A 205 1.25 3.20 -15.97
C ARG A 205 1.89 2.42 -14.83
N VAL A 206 1.45 2.70 -13.61
CA VAL A 206 1.95 2.02 -12.41
C VAL A 206 0.78 1.49 -11.61
N LEU A 207 0.89 0.21 -11.22
CA LEU A 207 -0.06 -0.49 -10.38
C LEU A 207 0.68 -1.12 -9.20
N ARG A 208 0.35 -0.71 -7.97
CA ARG A 208 0.79 -1.43 -6.78
C ARG A 208 -0.03 -2.71 -6.64
N LEU A 209 0.63 -3.86 -6.77
CA LEU A 209 -0.03 -5.16 -6.67
C LEU A 209 -0.25 -5.57 -5.22
N HIS A 210 0.79 -5.45 -4.38
CA HIS A 210 0.78 -5.84 -2.98
C HIS A 210 1.62 -4.94 -2.11
N GLN A 211 1.28 -4.90 -0.83
CA GLN A 211 2.14 -4.44 0.26
C GLN A 211 2.43 -5.66 1.14
N TRP A 212 3.68 -5.84 1.56
CA TRP A 212 4.10 -7.00 2.32
C TRP A 212 4.57 -6.58 3.71
N ILE A 213 4.11 -7.31 4.73
CA ILE A 213 4.64 -7.23 6.08
C ILE A 213 5.56 -8.42 6.33
N GLN A 214 6.47 -8.28 7.28
CA GLN A 214 7.26 -9.38 7.78
C GLN A 214 6.67 -9.86 9.10
N THR A 215 6.44 -11.18 9.21
CA THR A 215 5.99 -11.82 10.44
C THR A 215 7.17 -12.03 11.38
N ASP A 216 6.90 -12.34 12.66
CA ASP A 216 7.94 -12.54 13.69
C ASP A 216 8.94 -13.66 13.34
N ASP A 217 8.52 -14.64 12.52
CA ASP A 217 9.36 -15.71 11.99
C ASP A 217 10.10 -15.34 10.68
N GLY A 218 10.04 -14.07 10.28
CA GLY A 218 10.72 -13.53 9.11
C GLY A 218 10.06 -13.80 7.76
N ARG A 219 8.89 -14.45 7.74
CA ARG A 219 8.16 -14.72 6.48
C ARG A 219 7.40 -13.49 6.01
N ARG A 220 7.21 -13.40 4.70
CA ARG A 220 6.32 -12.42 4.08
C ARG A 220 4.86 -12.81 4.29
N ALA A 221 4.03 -11.84 4.63
CA ALA A 221 2.59 -12.03 4.75
C ALA A 221 1.82 -10.83 4.17
N ASP A 222 0.61 -11.09 3.71
CA ASP A 222 -0.36 -10.04 3.39
C ASP A 222 -0.81 -9.36 4.70
N PRO A 223 -0.94 -8.03 4.75
CA PRO A 223 -1.46 -7.33 5.92
C PRO A 223 -2.82 -7.82 6.42
N MET A 224 -3.65 -8.43 5.55
CA MET A 224 -4.93 -9.02 5.94
C MET A 224 -4.80 -10.41 6.59
N ALA A 225 -3.71 -11.12 6.35
CA ALA A 225 -3.49 -12.45 6.93
C ALA A 225 -3.14 -12.39 8.43
N VAL A 226 -2.79 -11.22 8.95
CA VAL A 226 -2.47 -10.98 10.37
C VAL A 226 -3.76 -10.65 11.13
N SER A 227 -4.73 -11.54 11.04
CA SER A 227 -5.92 -11.50 11.90
C SER A 227 -5.56 -12.07 13.27
N THR A 228 -6.27 -11.63 14.31
CA THR A 228 -6.18 -12.21 15.66
C THR A 228 -6.70 -13.64 15.69
N ALA A 229 -6.00 -14.55 15.02
CA ALA A 229 -6.19 -15.98 15.22
C ALA A 229 -5.53 -16.39 16.54
N SER A 230 -6.11 -15.97 17.65
CA SER A 230 -5.94 -16.63 18.95
C SER A 230 -7.04 -16.23 19.91
N SER A 231 -8.25 -16.67 19.63
CA SER A 231 -9.21 -16.99 20.69
C SER A 231 -9.25 -18.50 20.81
N ALA A 232 -8.28 -19.07 21.52
CA ALA A 232 -8.46 -20.39 22.12
C ALA A 232 -9.73 -20.30 23.01
N PRO A 233 -10.67 -21.25 22.93
CA PRO A 233 -11.81 -21.24 23.82
C PRO A 233 -11.29 -21.39 25.25
N LEU A 234 -11.71 -20.49 26.13
CA LEU A 234 -11.56 -20.65 27.57
C LEU A 234 -12.18 -21.98 27.95
N GLY A 235 -11.33 -22.95 28.25
CA GLY A 235 -11.74 -24.22 28.80
C GLY A 235 -12.53 -24.00 30.09
N VAL A 236 -13.82 -24.31 30.01
CA VAL A 236 -14.67 -24.46 31.18
C VAL A 236 -14.17 -25.72 31.88
N SER A 237 -13.39 -25.56 32.96
CA SER A 237 -13.15 -26.65 33.92
C SER A 237 -14.41 -26.79 34.76
N VAL A 238 -14.98 -27.95 34.70
CA VAL A 238 -16.01 -28.47 35.64
C VAL A 238 -15.36 -28.82 36.97
#